data_8b546ffacd085b3c3216016a4f95bd60
#
_entry.id   8b546ffacd085b3c3216016a4f95bd60
#
_cell.length_a   1.000
_cell.length_b   1.000
_cell.length_c   1.000
_cell.angle_alpha   90.00
_cell.angle_beta   90.00
_cell.angle_gamma   90.00
#
_symmetry.space_group_name_H-M   'P 1'
#
loop_
_entity.id
_entity.type
_entity.pdbx_description
1 polymer ?
#
loop_
_entity_poly.entity_id
_entity_poly.type
_entity_poly.pdbx_seq_one_letter_code
_entity_poly.pdbx_strand_id
1 'polypeptide(L)' 'MKTKEYLEDLKSKSVEELGTDLVTAKKELFNLKFQNATNQLENTSRIKEVRRNIARIQTLIAEKSNA' A
#
# COMPACT_ATOMS: atom_id res chain seq x y z
N MET A 1 -8.05 3.85 11.01
CA MET A 1 -8.17 4.81 9.91
C MET A 1 -9.36 4.45 9.03
N LYS A 2 -10.17 5.42 8.70
CA LYS A 2 -11.30 5.19 7.80
C LYS A 2 -10.81 5.15 6.36
N THR A 3 -11.33 4.22 5.57
CA THR A 3 -10.93 4.05 4.18
C THR A 3 -11.10 5.33 3.36
N LYS A 4 -12.19 6.06 3.59
CA LYS A 4 -12.45 7.31 2.89
C LYS A 4 -11.36 8.35 3.12
N GLU A 5 -10.96 8.54 4.36
CA GLU A 5 -9.90 9.49 4.71
C GLU A 5 -8.58 9.11 4.06
N TYR A 6 -8.26 7.83 4.06
CA TYR A 6 -7.04 7.32 3.43
C TYR A 6 -7.05 7.58 1.93
N LEU A 7 -8.18 7.35 1.25
CA LEU A 7 -8.29 7.58 -0.19
C LEU A 7 -8.18 9.06 -0.53
N GLU A 8 -8.80 9.93 0.26
CA GLU A 8 -8.71 11.37 0.05
C GLU A 8 -7.28 11.85 0.19
N ASP A 9 -6.57 11.36 1.19
CA ASP A 9 -5.17 11.68 1.40
C ASP A 9 -4.32 11.24 0.22
N LEU A 10 -4.52 10.02 -0.27
CA LEU A 10 -3.81 9.52 -1.44
C LEU A 10 -4.11 10.33 -2.69
N LYS A 11 -5.36 10.75 -2.89
CA LYS A 11 -5.74 11.52 -4.07
C LYS A 11 -5.08 12.89 -4.10
N SER A 12 -4.72 13.44 -2.96
CA SER A 12 -4.06 14.75 -2.89
C SER A 12 -2.57 14.67 -3.20
N LYS A 13 -1.99 13.46 -3.25
CA LYS A 13 -0.57 13.28 -3.49
C LYS A 13 -0.25 13.30 -4.98
N SER A 14 0.97 13.72 -5.32
CA SER A 14 1.46 13.67 -6.68
C SER A 14 1.81 12.23 -7.09
N VAL A 15 1.96 11.99 -8.39
CA VAL A 15 2.36 10.67 -8.91
C VAL A 15 3.71 10.25 -8.31
N GLU A 16 4.64 11.20 -8.15
CA GLU A 16 5.94 10.91 -7.56
C GLU A 16 5.82 10.46 -6.11
N GLU A 17 4.99 11.13 -5.33
CA GLU A 17 4.74 10.75 -3.93
C GLU A 17 4.08 9.40 -3.85
N LEU A 18 3.10 9.14 -4.71
CA LEU A 18 2.44 7.85 -4.77
C LEU A 18 3.41 6.73 -5.14
N GLY A 19 4.33 7.01 -6.06
CA GLY A 19 5.38 6.06 -6.43
C GLY A 19 6.26 5.70 -5.24
N THR A 20 6.65 6.69 -4.45
CA THR A 20 7.44 6.47 -3.24
C THR A 20 6.66 5.64 -2.23
N ASP A 21 5.40 5.98 -2.02
CA ASP A 21 4.51 5.22 -1.12
C ASP A 21 4.37 3.78 -1.58
N LEU A 22 4.27 3.56 -2.89
CA LEU A 22 4.16 2.23 -3.46
C LEU A 22 5.41 1.39 -3.16
N VAL A 23 6.58 1.96 -3.35
CA VAL A 23 7.84 1.27 -3.06
C VAL A 23 7.93 0.92 -1.59
N THR A 24 7.59 1.87 -0.71
CA THR A 24 7.59 1.65 0.73
C THR A 24 6.64 0.52 1.12
N ALA A 25 5.42 0.54 0.56
CA ALA A 25 4.42 -0.48 0.84
C ALA A 25 4.86 -1.87 0.35
N LYS A 26 5.50 -1.94 -0.82
CA LYS A 26 6.03 -3.19 -1.33
C LYS A 26 7.12 -3.77 -0.44
N LYS A 27 8.01 -2.91 0.07
CA LYS A 27 9.05 -3.33 1.01
C LYS A 27 8.43 -3.87 2.30
N GLU A 28 7.42 -3.18 2.81
CA GLU A 28 6.71 -3.63 4.00
C GLU A 28 6.05 -4.99 3.76
N LEU A 29 5.39 -5.16 2.62
CA LEU A 29 4.76 -6.42 2.27
C LEU A 29 5.77 -7.56 2.22
N PHE A 30 6.93 -7.33 1.61
CA PHE A 30 8.01 -8.31 1.53
C PHE A 30 8.45 -8.73 2.93
N ASN A 31 8.69 -7.76 3.81
CA ASN A 31 9.11 -8.04 5.18
C ASN A 31 8.05 -8.82 5.94
N LEU A 32 6.78 -8.46 5.77
CA LEU A 32 5.68 -9.17 6.43
C LEU A 32 5.57 -10.61 5.96
N LYS A 33 5.72 -10.85 4.66
CA LYS A 33 5.71 -12.20 4.11
C LYS A 33 6.87 -13.02 4.64
N PHE A 34 8.04 -12.42 4.75
CA PHE A 34 9.22 -13.09 5.31
C PHE A 34 8.97 -13.48 6.77
N GLN A 35 8.43 -12.57 7.57
CA GLN A 35 8.11 -12.84 8.97
C GLN A 35 7.08 -13.96 9.08
N ASN A 36 6.07 -13.96 8.21
CA ASN A 36 5.05 -15.01 8.21
C ASN A 36 5.65 -16.37 7.86
N ALA A 37 6.58 -16.42 6.90
CA ALA A 37 7.24 -17.65 6.51
C ALA A 37 8.10 -18.24 7.63
N THR A 38 8.62 -17.39 8.52
CA THR A 38 9.42 -17.81 9.68
C THR A 38 8.57 -18.00 10.94
N ASN A 39 7.25 -17.91 10.80
CA ASN A 39 6.29 -18.02 11.91
C ASN A 39 6.48 -16.94 12.99
N GLN A 40 7.03 -15.79 12.62
CA GLN A 40 7.22 -14.68 13.55
C GLN A 40 6.05 -13.70 13.54
N LEU A 41 5.21 -13.79 12.52
CA LEU A 41 4.05 -12.91 12.37
C LEU A 41 2.80 -13.64 12.88
N GLU A 42 2.18 -13.10 13.92
CA GLU A 42 0.99 -13.69 14.51
C GLU A 42 -0.29 -13.30 13.80
N ASN A 43 -0.31 -12.13 13.16
CA ASN A 43 -1.52 -11.58 12.57
C ASN A 43 -1.34 -11.34 11.07
N THR A 44 -2.00 -12.17 10.25
CA THR A 44 -1.94 -12.05 8.79
C THR A 44 -2.83 -10.93 8.23
N SER A 45 -3.67 -10.31 9.06
CA SER A 45 -4.51 -9.19 8.64
C SER A 45 -3.68 -8.02 8.11
N ARG A 46 -2.50 -7.81 8.67
CA ARG A 46 -1.60 -6.74 8.24
C ARG A 46 -1.15 -6.94 6.80
N ILE A 47 -0.88 -8.18 6.41
CA ILE A 47 -0.51 -8.51 5.04
C ILE A 47 -1.64 -8.14 4.07
N LYS A 48 -2.87 -8.50 4.41
CA LYS A 48 -4.03 -8.17 3.59
C LYS A 48 -4.22 -6.67 3.46
N GLU A 49 -4.06 -5.95 4.57
CA GLU A 49 -4.19 -4.49 4.59
C GLU A 49 -3.16 -3.83 3.69
N VAL A 50 -1.90 -4.24 3.78
CA VAL A 50 -0.83 -3.67 2.96
C VAL A 50 -1.07 -3.98 1.48
N ARG A 51 -1.52 -5.19 1.15
CA ARG A 51 -1.85 -5.54 -0.23
C ARG A 51 -2.95 -4.67 -0.80
N ARG A 52 -3.98 -4.38 -0.01
CA ARG A 52 -5.07 -3.47 -0.43
C ARG A 52 -4.54 -2.07 -0.67
N ASN A 53 -3.68 -1.59 0.21
CA ASN A 53 -3.08 -0.26 0.07
C ASN A 53 -2.24 -0.17 -1.20
N ILE A 54 -1.47 -1.19 -1.51
CA ILE A 54 -0.69 -1.26 -2.74
C ILE A 54 -1.61 -1.15 -3.97
N ALA A 55 -2.70 -1.92 -3.97
CA ALA A 55 -3.66 -1.89 -5.08
C ALA A 55 -4.27 -0.51 -5.26
N ARG A 56 -4.64 0.16 -4.16
CA ARG A 56 -5.19 1.52 -4.20
C ARG A 56 -4.19 2.51 -4.78
N ILE A 57 -2.95 2.44 -4.33
CA ILE A 57 -1.89 3.33 -4.81
C ILE A 57 -1.65 3.13 -6.31
N GLN A 58 -1.58 1.87 -6.75
CA GLN A 58 -1.39 1.56 -8.16
C GLN A 58 -2.55 2.08 -9.02
N THR A 59 -3.77 1.93 -8.54
CA THR A 59 -4.95 2.43 -9.23
C THR A 59 -4.90 3.95 -9.39
N LEU A 60 -4.53 4.67 -8.34
CA LEU A 60 -4.43 6.12 -8.39
C LEU A 60 -3.31 6.59 -9.32
N ILE A 61 -2.19 5.90 -9.32
CA ILE A 61 -1.09 6.22 -10.23
C ILE A 61 -1.55 6.05 -11.68
N ALA A 62 -2.26 4.96 -11.98
CA ALA A 62 -2.77 4.70 -13.31
C ALA A 62 -3.78 5.78 -13.74
N GLU A 63 -4.69 6.17 -12.85
CA GLU A 63 -5.66 7.21 -13.12
C GLU A 63 -4.99 8.54 -13.43
N LYS A 64 -4.01 8.92 -12.62
CA LYS A 64 -3.30 10.19 -12.81
C LYS A 64 -2.43 10.19 -14.06
N SER A 65 -1.86 9.04 -14.41
CA SER A 65 -1.04 8.91 -15.61
C SER A 65 -1.85 8.98 -16.89
N ASN A 66 -3.12 8.56 -16.81
CA ASN A 66 -4.04 8.56 -17.95
C ASN A 66 -4.86 9.85 -18.08
N ALA A 67 -4.77 10.71 -17.12
CA ALA A 67 -5.55 11.96 -17.09
C ALA A 67 -4.99 13.04 -18.02
#